data_8c74850d8535c183ce6d707d466d6325
#
_entry.id   8c74850d8535c183ce6d707d466d6325
#
_cell.length_a   1.000
_cell.length_b   1.000
_cell.length_c   1.000
_cell.angle_alpha   90.00
_cell.angle_beta   90.00
_cell.angle_gamma   90.00
#
_symmetry.space_group_name_H-M   'P 1'
#
loop_
_entity.id
_entity.type
_entity.pdbx_description
1 polymer ?
#
loop_
_entity_poly.entity_id
_entity_poly.type
_entity_poly.pdbx_seq_one_letter_code
_entity_poly.pdbx_strand_id
1 'polypeptide(L)'
;LLSLGHLWFIWSLFQYSLFLLPIFYVVRNYPEGRIARLLAGVFKIPFRLGPLLLLPIILSLSDVLFKPLMGEAIGFGYEWPWYLLTFLFGYIFIVNKEQYFEFIDNARIPITLGTIVATLAFIWIKTEEFKSGVPYLGGGWAGDEHKHLGIDYHTNMTLIACFVGSFHTWFWCLFLFTWGAKLLNKPSKHLAYLNQGVYPFYIIHQPIVYAVLIVFLAKGFSDIVILLIGTILVTIGCWVFFEIMKRHWITRAMYGIKEIPTSKEKTPENRSRIEDN
;
A
#
# COMPACT_ATOMS: atom_id res chain seq x y z
N LEU A 1 22.07 7.28 -13.35
CA LEU A 1 21.19 6.36 -12.63
C LEU A 1 19.86 6.31 -13.38
N LEU A 2 19.48 5.14 -13.91
CA LEU A 2 18.16 4.90 -14.49
C LEU A 2 17.13 5.09 -13.35
N SER A 3 16.40 6.19 -13.40
CA SER A 3 15.28 6.41 -12.50
C SER A 3 14.22 5.38 -12.85
N LEU A 4 13.89 4.48 -11.93
CA LEU A 4 12.85 3.47 -12.09
C LEU A 4 11.45 4.10 -12.24
N GLY A 5 11.35 5.43 -12.12
CA GLY A 5 10.08 6.15 -12.19
C GLY A 5 9.03 5.49 -11.29
N HIS A 6 7.83 5.23 -11.83
CA HIS A 6 6.72 4.61 -11.10
C HIS A 6 6.93 3.10 -10.79
N LEU A 7 7.95 2.45 -11.36
CA LEU A 7 8.26 1.03 -11.07
C LEU A 7 9.06 0.84 -9.77
N TRP A 8 9.39 1.93 -9.05
CA TRP A 8 10.08 1.88 -7.77
C TRP A 8 9.41 0.93 -6.77
N PHE A 9 8.09 0.86 -6.78
CA PHE A 9 7.33 0.01 -5.86
C PHE A 9 7.60 -1.50 -6.08
N ILE A 10 7.64 -1.96 -7.34
CA ILE A 10 7.96 -3.37 -7.65
C ILE A 10 9.38 -3.69 -7.23
N TRP A 11 10.33 -2.79 -7.48
CA TRP A 11 11.71 -2.93 -7.05
C TRP A 11 11.82 -3.02 -5.52
N SER A 12 11.09 -2.18 -4.81
CA SER A 12 11.03 -2.19 -3.35
C SER A 12 10.42 -3.49 -2.81
N LEU A 13 9.33 -3.97 -3.40
CA LEU A 13 8.73 -5.26 -3.03
C LEU A 13 9.73 -6.42 -3.20
N PHE A 14 10.51 -6.42 -4.27
CA PHE A 14 11.55 -7.43 -4.48
C PHE A 14 12.60 -7.36 -3.36
N GLN A 15 13.09 -6.17 -3.03
CA GLN A 15 14.04 -5.97 -1.92
C GLN A 15 13.47 -6.44 -0.59
N TYR A 16 12.22 -6.04 -0.25
CA TYR A 16 11.56 -6.44 1.00
C TYR A 16 11.39 -7.96 1.08
N SER A 17 11.04 -8.59 -0.03
CA SER A 17 10.92 -10.05 -0.11
C SER A 17 12.26 -10.74 0.17
N LEU A 18 13.37 -10.23 -0.37
CA LEU A 18 14.70 -10.77 -0.10
C LEU A 18 15.12 -10.56 1.36
N PHE A 19 14.91 -9.37 1.91
CA PHE A 19 15.25 -9.07 3.31
C PHE A 19 14.47 -9.91 4.30
N LEU A 20 13.20 -10.15 4.04
CA LEU A 20 12.32 -10.91 4.93
C LEU A 20 12.30 -12.41 4.64
N LEU A 21 12.99 -12.86 3.58
CA LEU A 21 13.07 -14.28 3.21
C LEU A 21 13.46 -15.20 4.37
N PRO A 22 14.46 -14.87 5.22
CA PRO A 22 14.80 -15.73 6.39
C PRO A 22 13.63 -15.85 7.38
N ILE A 23 12.90 -14.75 7.62
CA ILE A 23 11.73 -14.76 8.51
C ILE A 23 10.62 -15.61 7.91
N PHE A 24 10.32 -15.45 6.63
CA PHE A 24 9.32 -16.24 5.91
C PHE A 24 9.65 -17.73 5.92
N TYR A 25 10.92 -18.07 5.68
CA TYR A 25 11.40 -19.45 5.74
C TYR A 25 11.21 -20.08 7.13
N VAL A 26 11.60 -19.36 8.20
CA VAL A 26 11.48 -19.86 9.57
C VAL A 26 10.02 -20.02 9.98
N VAL A 27 9.17 -19.02 9.69
CA VAL A 27 7.74 -19.08 10.06
C VAL A 27 7.02 -20.21 9.29
N ARG A 28 7.36 -20.41 8.02
CA ARG A 28 6.77 -21.48 7.20
C ARG A 28 7.15 -22.88 7.71
N ASN A 29 8.43 -23.09 8.04
CA ASN A 29 8.93 -24.42 8.45
C ASN A 29 8.69 -24.72 9.94
N TYR A 30 8.53 -23.67 10.76
CA TYR A 30 8.31 -23.78 12.20
C TYR A 30 7.11 -22.93 12.64
N PRO A 31 5.87 -23.33 12.27
CA PRO A 31 4.67 -22.53 12.53
C PRO A 31 4.38 -22.37 14.04
N GLU A 32 4.84 -23.29 14.87
CA GLU A 32 4.76 -23.21 16.33
C GLU A 32 6.04 -22.67 16.99
N GLY A 33 7.00 -22.23 16.18
CA GLY A 33 8.27 -21.68 16.65
C GLY A 33 8.13 -20.36 17.41
N ARG A 34 9.23 -19.94 18.05
CA ARG A 34 9.24 -18.68 18.83
C ARG A 34 8.89 -17.47 17.97
N ILE A 35 9.41 -17.39 16.72
CA ILE A 35 9.17 -16.26 15.82
C ILE A 35 7.70 -16.25 15.41
N ALA A 36 7.12 -17.38 14.98
CA ALA A 36 5.71 -17.45 14.61
C ALA A 36 4.79 -17.05 15.78
N ARG A 37 5.08 -17.53 17.00
CA ARG A 37 4.34 -17.14 18.22
C ARG A 37 4.48 -15.67 18.57
N LEU A 38 5.66 -15.08 18.38
CA LEU A 38 5.88 -13.64 18.59
C LEU A 38 5.03 -12.81 17.62
N LEU A 39 5.04 -13.15 16.33
CA LEU A 39 4.26 -12.47 15.31
C LEU A 39 2.74 -12.60 15.54
N ALA A 40 2.28 -13.81 15.92
CA ALA A 40 0.88 -14.03 16.30
C ALA A 40 0.49 -13.30 17.60
N GLY A 41 1.47 -13.03 18.45
CA GLY A 41 1.29 -12.35 19.74
C GLY A 41 0.62 -10.96 19.60
N VAL A 42 0.77 -10.31 18.46
CA VAL A 42 0.14 -9.01 18.18
C VAL A 42 -1.39 -9.05 18.32
N PHE A 43 -2.02 -10.17 17.95
CA PHE A 43 -3.47 -10.36 18.08
C PHE A 43 -3.92 -10.74 19.50
N LYS A 44 -2.98 -11.17 20.36
CA LYS A 44 -3.27 -11.57 21.74
C LYS A 44 -3.25 -10.38 22.72
N ILE A 45 -2.79 -9.21 22.28
CA ILE A 45 -2.76 -8.00 23.11
C ILE A 45 -4.21 -7.60 23.47
N PRO A 46 -4.51 -7.38 24.78
CA PRO A 46 -5.85 -7.04 25.24
C PRO A 46 -6.44 -5.84 24.49
N PHE A 47 -7.77 -5.77 24.44
CA PHE A 47 -8.52 -4.68 23.80
C PHE A 47 -8.17 -4.46 22.33
N ARG A 48 -7.54 -5.44 21.65
CA ARG A 48 -7.11 -5.35 20.24
C ARG A 48 -6.08 -4.23 19.99
N LEU A 49 -5.38 -3.80 21.04
CA LEU A 49 -4.41 -2.70 20.97
C LEU A 49 -3.19 -3.04 20.08
N GLY A 50 -2.89 -4.33 19.89
CA GLY A 50 -1.79 -4.74 19.02
C GLY A 50 -1.95 -4.20 17.60
N PRO A 51 -2.94 -4.67 16.83
CA PRO A 51 -3.15 -4.18 15.47
C PRO A 51 -3.63 -2.73 15.40
N LEU A 52 -4.34 -2.21 16.43
CA LEU A 52 -4.86 -0.83 16.40
C LEU A 52 -3.82 0.23 16.76
N LEU A 53 -2.95 -0.04 17.73
CA LEU A 53 -2.03 0.98 18.25
C LEU A 53 -0.56 0.57 18.14
N LEU A 54 -0.19 -0.66 18.52
CA LEU A 54 1.21 -1.06 18.54
C LEU A 54 1.84 -1.00 17.14
N LEU A 55 1.16 -1.52 16.12
CA LEU A 55 1.72 -1.53 14.76
C LEU A 55 1.90 -0.11 14.19
N PRO A 56 0.91 0.81 14.23
CA PRO A 56 1.15 2.17 13.76
C PRO A 56 2.15 2.96 14.63
N ILE A 57 2.28 2.66 15.93
CA ILE A 57 3.35 3.23 16.77
C ILE A 57 4.72 2.79 16.26
N ILE A 58 4.90 1.50 15.94
CA ILE A 58 6.17 1.00 15.38
C ILE A 58 6.49 1.69 14.05
N LEU A 59 5.49 1.90 13.18
CA LEU A 59 5.67 2.66 11.93
C LEU A 59 6.07 4.12 12.21
N SER A 60 5.40 4.78 13.16
CA SER A 60 5.74 6.16 13.55
C SER A 60 7.15 6.28 14.11
N LEU A 61 7.55 5.32 14.95
CA LEU A 61 8.91 5.28 15.49
C LEU A 61 9.96 5.04 14.40
N SER A 62 9.65 4.20 13.41
CA SER A 62 10.50 4.02 12.23
C SER A 62 10.72 5.36 11.52
N ASP A 63 9.67 6.11 11.27
CA ASP A 63 9.74 7.42 10.64
C ASP A 63 10.61 8.41 11.45
N VAL A 64 10.34 8.49 12.75
CA VAL A 64 11.09 9.36 13.67
C VAL A 64 12.59 9.02 13.70
N LEU A 65 12.94 7.73 13.69
CA LEU A 65 14.33 7.29 13.76
C LEU A 65 15.09 7.44 12.44
N PHE A 66 14.45 7.10 11.33
CA PHE A 66 15.14 7.01 10.05
C PHE A 66 15.06 8.29 9.21
N LYS A 67 14.03 9.11 9.40
CA LYS A 67 13.89 10.37 8.68
C LYS A 67 15.09 11.32 8.84
N PRO A 68 15.64 11.53 10.05
CA PRO A 68 16.87 12.33 10.20
C PRO A 68 18.15 11.62 9.78
N LEU A 69 18.19 10.27 9.78
CA LEU A 69 19.41 9.50 9.54
C LEU A 69 19.63 9.13 8.08
N MET A 70 18.56 8.85 7.35
CA MET A 70 18.67 8.23 6.02
C MET A 70 18.47 9.21 4.87
N GLY A 71 18.18 10.46 5.06
CA GLY A 71 18.03 11.48 4.03
C GLY A 71 18.21 10.97 2.57
N GLU A 72 18.44 11.76 1.62
CA GLU A 72 18.71 11.32 0.23
C GLU A 72 20.05 10.59 0.03
N ALA A 73 20.91 10.55 1.07
CA ALA A 73 22.32 10.18 0.96
C ALA A 73 22.60 8.70 0.66
N ILE A 74 21.66 7.77 0.89
CA ILE A 74 21.91 6.32 0.79
C ILE A 74 21.21 5.67 -0.42
N GLY A 75 20.45 6.44 -1.21
CA GLY A 75 19.71 5.90 -2.35
C GLY A 75 18.49 5.04 -1.96
N PHE A 76 18.32 4.78 -0.67
CA PHE A 76 17.13 4.26 -0.05
C PHE A 76 16.54 5.42 0.74
N GLY A 77 15.41 5.99 0.32
CA GLY A 77 14.77 7.05 1.07
C GLY A 77 14.49 6.61 2.51
N TYR A 78 14.36 7.56 3.42
CA TYR A 78 14.01 7.31 4.82
C TYR A 78 12.71 6.49 5.00
N GLU A 79 11.88 6.43 3.98
CA GLU A 79 10.64 5.65 3.94
C GLU A 79 10.88 4.15 3.75
N TRP A 80 12.09 3.71 3.35
CA TRP A 80 12.37 2.30 3.07
C TRP A 80 12.11 1.37 4.28
N PRO A 81 12.56 1.67 5.52
CA PRO A 81 12.25 0.87 6.68
C PRO A 81 10.75 0.86 7.02
N TRP A 82 10.07 1.98 6.81
CA TRP A 82 8.64 2.12 7.03
C TRP A 82 7.83 1.18 6.10
N TYR A 83 8.15 1.16 4.81
CA TYR A 83 7.53 0.24 3.85
C TYR A 83 7.89 -1.21 4.09
N LEU A 84 9.14 -1.51 4.52
CA LEU A 84 9.56 -2.85 4.91
C LEU A 84 8.73 -3.39 6.08
N LEU A 85 8.51 -2.56 7.11
CA LEU A 85 7.66 -2.91 8.25
C LEU A 85 6.20 -3.10 7.83
N THR A 86 5.69 -2.24 6.98
CA THR A 86 4.32 -2.37 6.44
C THR A 86 4.16 -3.69 5.67
N PHE A 87 5.15 -4.07 4.87
CA PHE A 87 5.17 -5.34 4.16
C PHE A 87 5.21 -6.54 5.13
N LEU A 88 6.04 -6.47 6.17
CA LEU A 88 6.09 -7.47 7.24
C LEU A 88 4.73 -7.60 7.96
N PHE A 89 4.05 -6.49 8.24
CA PHE A 89 2.73 -6.51 8.88
C PHE A 89 1.68 -7.16 7.97
N GLY A 90 1.73 -6.90 6.67
CA GLY A 90 0.91 -7.62 5.70
C GLY A 90 1.14 -9.13 5.74
N TYR A 91 2.40 -9.58 5.85
CA TYR A 91 2.75 -10.99 6.01
C TYR A 91 2.19 -11.58 7.33
N ILE A 92 2.30 -10.84 8.46
CA ILE A 92 1.73 -11.26 9.74
C ILE A 92 0.22 -11.49 9.61
N PHE A 93 -0.49 -10.63 8.90
CA PHE A 93 -1.93 -10.76 8.69
C PHE A 93 -2.30 -11.98 7.83
N ILE A 94 -1.52 -12.25 6.77
CA ILE A 94 -1.75 -13.42 5.91
C ILE A 94 -1.51 -14.73 6.66
N VAL A 95 -0.42 -14.82 7.42
CA VAL A 95 -0.09 -16.04 8.20
C VAL A 95 -1.11 -16.29 9.32
N ASN A 96 -1.65 -15.23 9.91
CA ASN A 96 -2.65 -15.29 10.97
C ASN A 96 -4.04 -14.83 10.47
N LYS A 97 -4.43 -15.28 9.26
CA LYS A 97 -5.63 -14.77 8.57
C LYS A 97 -6.90 -14.90 9.40
N GLU A 98 -7.07 -15.98 10.15
CA GLU A 98 -8.27 -16.22 10.97
C GLU A 98 -8.39 -15.17 12.07
N GLN A 99 -7.31 -14.95 12.83
CA GLN A 99 -7.23 -13.94 13.88
C GLN A 99 -7.38 -12.52 13.30
N TYR A 100 -6.83 -12.30 12.11
CA TYR A 100 -6.97 -11.01 11.42
C TYR A 100 -8.42 -10.73 11.02
N PHE A 101 -9.12 -11.71 10.41
CA PHE A 101 -10.53 -11.55 10.05
C PHE A 101 -11.42 -11.40 11.28
N GLU A 102 -11.20 -12.17 12.34
CA GLU A 102 -11.87 -11.99 13.62
C GLU A 102 -11.63 -10.59 14.20
N PHE A 103 -10.38 -10.11 14.13
CA PHE A 103 -10.02 -8.76 14.58
C PHE A 103 -10.81 -7.69 13.82
N ILE A 104 -10.76 -7.67 12.47
CA ILE A 104 -11.42 -6.63 11.67
C ILE A 104 -12.94 -6.69 11.81
N ASP A 105 -13.52 -7.88 11.98
CA ASP A 105 -14.95 -8.04 12.21
C ASP A 105 -15.40 -7.45 13.56
N ASN A 106 -14.63 -7.68 14.59
CA ASN A 106 -14.92 -7.22 15.94
C ASN A 106 -14.46 -5.78 16.21
N ALA A 107 -13.55 -5.22 15.41
CA ALA A 107 -12.98 -3.88 15.59
C ALA A 107 -13.52 -2.83 14.60
N ARG A 108 -14.62 -3.09 13.90
CA ARG A 108 -15.16 -2.19 12.85
C ARG A 108 -15.42 -0.77 13.35
N ILE A 109 -16.04 -0.64 14.52
CA ILE A 109 -16.36 0.68 15.10
C ILE A 109 -15.08 1.42 15.48
N PRO A 110 -14.16 0.87 16.31
CA PRO A 110 -12.92 1.57 16.65
C PRO A 110 -12.05 1.86 15.41
N ILE A 111 -12.01 0.99 14.39
CA ILE A 111 -11.31 1.26 13.12
C ILE A 111 -11.93 2.47 12.42
N THR A 112 -13.26 2.51 12.28
CA THR A 112 -13.95 3.62 11.61
C THR A 112 -13.75 4.94 12.34
N LEU A 113 -13.91 4.95 13.67
CA LEU A 113 -13.67 6.14 14.49
C LEU A 113 -12.21 6.59 14.43
N GLY A 114 -11.27 5.64 14.52
CA GLY A 114 -9.85 5.91 14.38
C GLY A 114 -9.49 6.52 13.02
N THR A 115 -10.12 6.04 11.93
CA THR A 115 -9.95 6.61 10.59
C THR A 115 -10.44 8.05 10.53
N ILE A 116 -11.61 8.35 11.10
CA ILE A 116 -12.13 9.72 11.14
C ILE A 116 -11.17 10.63 11.92
N VAL A 117 -10.78 10.23 13.13
CA VAL A 117 -9.87 11.03 13.97
C VAL A 117 -8.53 11.24 13.28
N ALA A 118 -7.94 10.17 12.72
CA ALA A 118 -6.66 10.26 12.02
C ALA A 118 -6.74 11.16 10.77
N THR A 119 -7.88 11.12 10.05
CA THR A 119 -8.11 12.00 8.88
C THR A 119 -8.24 13.47 9.30
N LEU A 120 -8.94 13.76 10.38
CA LEU A 120 -9.03 15.13 10.90
C LEU A 120 -7.67 15.66 11.35
N ALA A 121 -6.88 14.82 12.04
CA ALA A 121 -5.51 15.17 12.42
C ALA A 121 -4.61 15.37 11.19
N PHE A 122 -4.76 14.55 10.16
CA PHE A 122 -4.03 14.71 8.90
C PHE A 122 -4.37 16.03 8.18
N ILE A 123 -5.65 16.38 8.12
CA ILE A 123 -6.11 17.66 7.55
C ILE A 123 -5.54 18.83 8.34
N TRP A 124 -5.49 18.71 9.68
CA TRP A 124 -4.88 19.74 10.52
C TRP A 124 -3.40 19.93 10.19
N ILE A 125 -2.60 18.84 10.11
CA ILE A 125 -1.18 18.94 9.70
C ILE A 125 -1.04 19.58 8.32
N LYS A 126 -1.87 19.18 7.33
CA LYS A 126 -1.85 19.79 5.99
C LYS A 126 -2.18 21.28 6.01
N THR A 127 -3.04 21.70 6.92
CA THR A 127 -3.34 23.13 7.10
C THR A 127 -2.13 23.88 7.67
N GLU A 128 -1.40 23.30 8.62
CA GLU A 128 -0.17 23.88 9.17
C GLU A 128 0.96 23.88 8.13
N GLU A 129 1.11 22.84 7.30
CA GLU A 129 2.02 22.85 6.14
C GLU A 129 1.72 23.99 5.18
N PHE A 130 0.44 24.19 4.86
CA PHE A 130 0.02 25.27 3.96
C PHE A 130 0.31 26.66 4.54
N LYS A 131 0.10 26.87 5.84
CA LYS A 131 0.37 28.15 6.50
C LYS A 131 1.86 28.44 6.64
N SER A 132 2.66 27.44 6.99
CA SER A 132 4.10 27.60 7.24
C SER A 132 4.97 27.50 6.00
N GLY A 133 4.46 26.88 4.93
CA GLY A 133 5.24 26.52 3.73
C GLY A 133 6.22 25.34 3.96
N VAL A 134 6.16 24.68 5.12
CA VAL A 134 7.09 23.59 5.51
C VAL A 134 6.39 22.23 5.35
N PRO A 135 6.95 21.29 4.55
CA PRO A 135 6.36 19.98 4.31
C PRO A 135 6.65 19.01 5.48
N TYR A 136 5.79 18.93 6.47
CA TYR A 136 5.98 18.04 7.64
C TYR A 136 5.74 16.56 7.33
N LEU A 137 4.75 16.26 6.48
CA LEU A 137 4.33 14.87 6.18
C LEU A 137 5.19 14.19 5.11
N GLY A 138 5.50 14.89 4.04
CA GLY A 138 6.16 14.32 2.86
C GLY A 138 7.59 14.83 2.60
N GLY A 139 8.11 15.69 3.44
CA GLY A 139 9.46 16.26 3.34
C GLY A 139 10.49 15.48 4.16
N GLY A 140 11.77 15.91 4.04
CA GLY A 140 12.84 15.50 4.93
C GLY A 140 12.59 15.93 6.39
N TRP A 141 13.65 15.94 7.20
CA TRP A 141 13.57 16.40 8.58
C TRP A 141 13.50 17.95 8.64
N ALA A 142 12.29 18.49 8.76
CA ALA A 142 12.06 19.93 8.70
C ALA A 142 12.81 20.74 9.77
N GLY A 143 13.15 20.14 10.90
CA GLY A 143 13.92 20.79 11.95
C GLY A 143 15.33 21.20 11.52
N ASP A 144 15.97 20.45 10.63
CA ASP A 144 17.33 20.76 10.17
C ASP A 144 17.35 21.83 9.08
N GLU A 145 16.39 21.80 8.16
CA GLU A 145 16.30 22.74 7.04
C GLU A 145 15.87 24.16 7.50
N HIS A 146 15.11 24.25 8.58
CA HIS A 146 14.46 25.49 9.04
C HIS A 146 14.94 25.98 10.40
N LYS A 147 16.18 25.60 10.79
CA LYS A 147 16.80 26.04 12.06
C LYS A 147 16.77 27.57 12.28
N HIS A 148 16.83 28.34 11.19
CA HIS A 148 16.77 29.80 11.22
C HIS A 148 15.37 30.36 11.49
N LEU A 149 14.30 29.55 11.39
CA LEU A 149 12.91 29.98 11.58
C LEU A 149 12.34 29.69 13.00
N GLY A 150 13.16 29.12 13.90
CA GLY A 150 12.73 28.72 15.25
C GLY A 150 12.58 27.21 15.37
N ILE A 151 13.60 26.59 15.86
CA ILE A 151 13.85 25.14 15.82
C ILE A 151 12.75 24.31 16.47
N ASP A 152 12.27 24.73 17.62
CA ASP A 152 11.43 23.89 18.47
C ASP A 152 10.05 23.59 17.87
N TYR A 153 9.43 24.59 17.22
CA TYR A 153 8.11 24.42 16.61
C TYR A 153 8.14 23.45 15.44
N HIS A 154 9.04 23.64 14.47
CA HIS A 154 9.12 22.83 13.26
C HIS A 154 9.55 21.39 13.59
N THR A 155 10.47 21.20 14.52
CA THR A 155 10.88 19.87 14.99
C THR A 155 9.70 19.14 15.65
N ASN A 156 8.97 19.81 16.55
CA ASN A 156 7.81 19.23 17.22
C ASN A 156 6.69 18.89 16.20
N MET A 157 6.42 19.78 15.25
CA MET A 157 5.44 19.52 14.19
C MET A 157 5.84 18.36 13.30
N THR A 158 7.11 18.20 12.97
CA THR A 158 7.62 17.03 12.21
C THR A 158 7.42 15.73 12.99
N LEU A 159 7.72 15.72 14.30
CA LEU A 159 7.46 14.55 15.16
C LEU A 159 5.97 14.20 15.19
N ILE A 160 5.10 15.18 15.40
CA ILE A 160 3.64 14.97 15.39
C ILE A 160 3.21 14.43 14.00
N ALA A 161 3.74 14.97 12.91
CA ALA A 161 3.42 14.57 11.57
C ALA A 161 3.83 13.11 11.28
N CYS A 162 4.96 12.62 11.80
CA CYS A 162 5.36 11.21 11.68
C CYS A 162 4.31 10.28 12.31
N PHE A 163 3.78 10.64 13.48
CA PHE A 163 2.70 9.87 14.12
C PHE A 163 1.39 10.01 13.36
N VAL A 164 0.96 11.21 13.03
CA VAL A 164 -0.30 11.46 12.32
C VAL A 164 -0.29 10.78 10.95
N GLY A 165 0.79 10.87 10.19
CA GLY A 165 0.94 10.24 8.88
C GLY A 165 0.84 8.71 8.94
N SER A 166 1.59 8.09 9.86
CA SER A 166 1.58 6.63 10.04
C SER A 166 0.21 6.12 10.53
N PHE A 167 -0.40 6.79 11.51
CA PHE A 167 -1.74 6.43 12.00
C PHE A 167 -2.82 6.63 10.93
N HIS A 168 -2.77 7.74 10.19
CA HIS A 168 -3.71 8.01 9.10
C HIS A 168 -3.64 6.91 8.03
N THR A 169 -2.45 6.61 7.53
CA THR A 169 -2.26 5.55 6.50
C THR A 169 -2.71 4.19 7.04
N TRP A 170 -2.35 3.85 8.28
CA TRP A 170 -2.69 2.59 8.91
C TRP A 170 -4.20 2.41 9.09
N PHE A 171 -4.88 3.38 9.66
CA PHE A 171 -6.33 3.32 9.86
C PHE A 171 -7.11 3.29 8.55
N TRP A 172 -6.67 4.00 7.51
CA TRP A 172 -7.27 3.89 6.18
C TRP A 172 -7.08 2.48 5.58
N CYS A 173 -5.90 1.87 5.70
CA CYS A 173 -5.71 0.49 5.29
C CYS A 173 -6.66 -0.46 6.03
N LEU A 174 -6.72 -0.39 7.35
CA LEU A 174 -7.64 -1.22 8.14
C LEU A 174 -9.11 -0.98 7.76
N PHE A 175 -9.50 0.27 7.56
CA PHE A 175 -10.86 0.65 7.17
C PHE A 175 -11.24 0.03 5.81
N LEU A 176 -10.38 0.18 4.81
CA LEU A 176 -10.61 -0.38 3.48
C LEU A 176 -10.69 -1.91 3.52
N PHE A 177 -9.82 -2.58 4.27
CA PHE A 177 -9.89 -4.04 4.42
C PHE A 177 -11.15 -4.47 5.17
N THR A 178 -11.52 -3.79 6.26
CA THR A 178 -12.70 -4.12 7.07
C THR A 178 -13.99 -3.99 6.26
N TRP A 179 -14.18 -2.86 5.60
CA TRP A 179 -15.40 -2.61 4.82
C TRP A 179 -15.36 -3.33 3.47
N GLY A 180 -14.18 -3.47 2.86
CA GLY A 180 -13.99 -4.26 1.65
C GLY A 180 -14.33 -5.74 1.87
N ALA A 181 -13.85 -6.34 2.96
CA ALA A 181 -14.20 -7.72 3.32
C ALA A 181 -15.72 -7.90 3.53
N LYS A 182 -16.37 -6.92 4.16
CA LYS A 182 -17.81 -6.97 4.42
C LYS A 182 -18.69 -6.74 3.18
N LEU A 183 -18.32 -5.77 2.36
CA LEU A 183 -19.19 -5.28 1.27
C LEU A 183 -18.86 -5.95 -0.07
N LEU A 184 -17.58 -6.23 -0.32
CA LEU A 184 -17.09 -6.66 -1.63
C LEU A 184 -16.71 -8.15 -1.68
N ASN A 185 -16.62 -8.85 -0.55
CA ASN A 185 -16.29 -10.27 -0.51
C ASN A 185 -17.47 -11.16 -0.93
N LYS A 186 -17.88 -11.00 -2.18
CA LYS A 186 -18.96 -11.77 -2.81
C LYS A 186 -18.42 -12.45 -4.07
N PRO A 187 -18.84 -13.68 -4.36
CA PRO A 187 -18.48 -14.35 -5.60
C PRO A 187 -18.87 -13.49 -6.82
N SER A 188 -17.92 -13.22 -7.70
CA SER A 188 -18.16 -12.46 -8.93
C SER A 188 -17.49 -13.12 -10.12
N LYS A 189 -18.22 -13.22 -11.24
CA LYS A 189 -17.69 -13.72 -12.52
C LYS A 189 -16.51 -12.87 -13.01
N HIS A 190 -16.49 -11.59 -12.64
CA HIS A 190 -15.53 -10.62 -13.12
C HIS A 190 -14.27 -10.55 -12.25
N LEU A 191 -14.29 -11.13 -11.03
CA LEU A 191 -13.18 -11.02 -10.10
C LEU A 191 -11.88 -11.60 -10.64
N ALA A 192 -11.95 -12.79 -11.25
CA ALA A 192 -10.77 -13.43 -11.85
C ALA A 192 -10.19 -12.60 -13.01
N TYR A 193 -11.05 -11.99 -13.81
CA TYR A 193 -10.66 -11.10 -14.90
C TYR A 193 -10.00 -9.82 -14.38
N LEU A 194 -10.62 -9.14 -13.42
CA LEU A 194 -10.10 -7.91 -12.83
C LEU A 194 -8.77 -8.14 -12.11
N ASN A 195 -8.63 -9.24 -11.37
CA ASN A 195 -7.38 -9.59 -10.70
C ASN A 195 -6.21 -9.78 -11.67
N GLN A 196 -6.46 -10.32 -12.87
CA GLN A 196 -5.43 -10.44 -13.90
C GLN A 196 -5.01 -9.09 -14.50
N GLY A 197 -5.90 -8.10 -14.47
CA GLY A 197 -5.64 -6.75 -14.96
C GLY A 197 -4.80 -5.89 -14.02
N VAL A 198 -4.72 -6.21 -12.72
CA VAL A 198 -4.07 -5.35 -11.72
C VAL A 198 -2.62 -5.02 -12.07
N TYR A 199 -1.82 -6.02 -12.40
CA TYR A 199 -0.41 -5.81 -12.73
C TYR A 199 -0.18 -5.08 -14.06
N PRO A 200 -0.82 -5.47 -15.18
CA PRO A 200 -0.77 -4.70 -16.42
C PRO A 200 -1.21 -3.24 -16.24
N PHE A 201 -2.30 -3.00 -15.50
CA PHE A 201 -2.78 -1.64 -15.22
C PHE A 201 -1.75 -0.83 -14.45
N TYR A 202 -1.14 -1.43 -13.41
CA TYR A 202 -0.09 -0.78 -12.65
C TYR A 202 1.10 -0.34 -13.53
N ILE A 203 1.51 -1.16 -14.49
CA ILE A 203 2.65 -0.82 -15.36
C ILE A 203 2.32 0.32 -16.31
N ILE A 204 1.12 0.32 -16.92
CA ILE A 204 0.81 1.23 -18.03
C ILE A 204 0.11 2.52 -17.59
N HIS A 205 -0.53 2.57 -16.39
CA HIS A 205 -1.31 3.75 -16.02
C HIS A 205 -0.48 5.03 -16.03
N GLN A 206 0.73 5.02 -15.51
CA GLN A 206 1.58 6.20 -15.39
C GLN A 206 1.97 6.79 -16.77
N PRO A 207 2.48 6.02 -17.74
CA PRO A 207 2.69 6.51 -19.09
C PRO A 207 1.43 7.12 -19.73
N ILE A 208 0.26 6.50 -19.53
CA ILE A 208 -1.00 7.02 -20.05
C ILE A 208 -1.39 8.33 -19.34
N VAL A 209 -1.24 8.40 -18.01
CA VAL A 209 -1.47 9.64 -17.24
C VAL A 209 -0.62 10.78 -17.80
N TYR A 210 0.69 10.56 -17.99
CA TYR A 210 1.57 11.59 -18.56
C TYR A 210 1.14 12.00 -19.97
N ALA A 211 0.81 11.05 -20.83
CA ALA A 211 0.34 11.36 -22.17
C ALA A 211 -0.94 12.21 -22.18
N VAL A 212 -1.91 11.86 -21.33
CA VAL A 212 -3.15 12.64 -21.17
C VAL A 212 -2.86 14.03 -20.61
N LEU A 213 -2.04 14.12 -19.54
CA LEU A 213 -1.70 15.42 -18.93
C LEU A 213 -1.01 16.35 -19.90
N ILE A 214 0.00 15.89 -20.66
CA ILE A 214 0.72 16.70 -21.64
C ILE A 214 -0.25 17.28 -22.69
N VAL A 215 -1.16 16.46 -23.21
CA VAL A 215 -2.12 16.90 -24.24
C VAL A 215 -3.12 17.91 -23.66
N PHE A 216 -3.65 17.67 -22.47
CA PHE A 216 -4.69 18.52 -21.88
C PHE A 216 -4.12 19.85 -21.39
N LEU A 217 -2.93 19.84 -20.77
CA LEU A 217 -2.25 21.07 -20.35
C LEU A 217 -1.84 21.93 -21.54
N ALA A 218 -1.31 21.32 -22.62
CA ALA A 218 -0.96 22.04 -23.84
C ALA A 218 -2.17 22.71 -24.51
N LYS A 219 -3.38 22.19 -24.28
CA LYS A 219 -4.64 22.76 -24.80
C LYS A 219 -5.31 23.71 -23.81
N GLY A 220 -4.77 23.96 -22.63
CA GLY A 220 -5.31 24.88 -21.64
C GLY A 220 -6.61 24.43 -20.98
N PHE A 221 -6.87 23.13 -20.89
CA PHE A 221 -8.04 22.63 -20.16
C PHE A 221 -7.92 22.92 -18.66
N SER A 222 -9.07 23.18 -18.01
CA SER A 222 -9.10 23.38 -16.54
C SER A 222 -8.82 22.09 -15.78
N ASP A 223 -8.30 22.23 -14.55
CA ASP A 223 -7.93 21.09 -13.68
C ASP A 223 -9.09 20.11 -13.46
N ILE A 224 -10.33 20.63 -13.34
CA ILE A 224 -11.54 19.80 -13.17
C ILE A 224 -11.77 18.94 -14.41
N VAL A 225 -11.62 19.50 -15.60
CA VAL A 225 -11.77 18.77 -16.87
C VAL A 225 -10.68 17.72 -16.99
N ILE A 226 -9.44 18.05 -16.65
CA ILE A 226 -8.31 17.13 -16.64
C ILE A 226 -8.59 15.97 -15.67
N LEU A 227 -9.07 16.27 -14.47
CA LEU A 227 -9.38 15.25 -13.47
C LEU A 227 -10.48 14.30 -13.96
N LEU A 228 -11.60 14.81 -14.41
CA LEU A 228 -12.76 13.98 -14.76
C LEU A 228 -12.55 13.22 -16.07
N ILE A 229 -12.24 13.92 -17.17
CA ILE A 229 -12.07 13.31 -18.49
C ILE A 229 -10.76 12.54 -18.54
N GLY A 230 -9.70 13.04 -17.92
CA GLY A 230 -8.41 12.37 -17.85
C GLY A 230 -8.51 11.01 -17.13
N THR A 231 -9.21 10.94 -16.00
CA THR A 231 -9.43 9.68 -15.29
C THR A 231 -10.15 8.64 -16.15
N ILE A 232 -11.16 9.06 -16.89
CA ILE A 232 -11.90 8.18 -17.82
C ILE A 232 -10.97 7.68 -18.93
N LEU A 233 -10.20 8.55 -19.55
CA LEU A 233 -9.28 8.21 -20.62
C LEU A 233 -8.17 7.28 -20.15
N VAL A 234 -7.60 7.53 -18.98
CA VAL A 234 -6.59 6.63 -18.37
C VAL A 234 -7.17 5.25 -18.11
N THR A 235 -8.38 5.18 -17.56
CA THR A 235 -9.07 3.91 -17.29
C THR A 235 -9.32 3.12 -18.58
N ILE A 236 -9.84 3.77 -19.60
CA ILE A 236 -10.06 3.16 -20.93
C ILE A 236 -8.73 2.72 -21.55
N GLY A 237 -7.69 3.56 -21.49
CA GLY A 237 -6.37 3.26 -22.01
C GLY A 237 -5.73 2.04 -21.33
N CYS A 238 -5.82 1.94 -20.00
CA CYS A 238 -5.36 0.77 -19.26
C CYS A 238 -6.12 -0.50 -19.66
N TRP A 239 -7.43 -0.38 -19.84
CA TRP A 239 -8.25 -1.52 -20.26
C TRP A 239 -7.90 -1.99 -21.67
N VAL A 240 -7.80 -1.07 -22.63
CA VAL A 240 -7.40 -1.38 -24.02
C VAL A 240 -6.03 -2.05 -24.04
N PHE A 241 -5.07 -1.51 -23.29
CA PHE A 241 -3.74 -2.10 -23.16
C PHE A 241 -3.81 -3.53 -22.63
N PHE A 242 -4.55 -3.78 -21.56
CA PHE A 242 -4.73 -5.11 -21.00
C PHE A 242 -5.34 -6.09 -22.01
N GLU A 243 -6.38 -5.67 -22.75
CA GLU A 243 -7.00 -6.50 -23.78
C GLU A 243 -6.05 -6.85 -24.92
N ILE A 244 -5.13 -5.94 -25.29
CA ILE A 244 -4.09 -6.21 -26.29
C ILE A 244 -3.07 -7.21 -25.72
N MET A 245 -2.57 -6.98 -24.52
CA MET A 245 -1.52 -7.80 -23.89
C MET A 245 -1.98 -9.25 -23.66
N LYS A 246 -3.24 -9.45 -23.39
CA LYS A 246 -3.80 -10.78 -23.15
C LYS A 246 -3.94 -11.64 -24.42
N ARG A 247 -3.80 -11.07 -25.63
CA ARG A 247 -3.99 -11.79 -26.89
C ARG A 247 -2.79 -12.67 -27.29
N HIS A 248 -1.58 -12.27 -26.93
CA HIS A 248 -0.35 -12.96 -27.31
C HIS A 248 0.27 -13.71 -26.13
N TRP A 249 0.76 -14.91 -26.36
CA TRP A 249 1.35 -15.74 -25.31
C TRP A 249 2.59 -15.10 -24.66
N ILE A 250 3.45 -14.43 -25.44
CA ILE A 250 4.65 -13.74 -24.92
C ILE A 250 4.25 -12.63 -23.96
N THR A 251 3.32 -11.76 -24.37
CA THR A 251 2.87 -10.66 -23.53
C THR A 251 2.12 -11.17 -22.30
N ARG A 252 1.32 -12.22 -22.41
CA ARG A 252 0.70 -12.89 -21.25
C ARG A 252 1.76 -13.35 -20.24
N ALA A 253 2.81 -14.02 -20.72
CA ALA A 253 3.90 -14.49 -19.86
C ALA A 253 4.64 -13.33 -19.17
N MET A 254 4.94 -12.24 -19.90
CA MET A 254 5.61 -11.05 -19.36
C MET A 254 4.79 -10.34 -18.29
N TYR A 255 3.46 -10.30 -18.42
CA TYR A 255 2.55 -9.61 -17.50
C TYR A 255 1.86 -10.55 -16.50
N GLY A 256 2.25 -11.83 -16.46
CA GLY A 256 1.68 -12.81 -15.53
C GLY A 256 0.19 -13.08 -15.72
N ILE A 257 -0.33 -12.87 -16.93
CA ILE A 257 -1.73 -13.07 -17.28
C ILE A 257 -1.98 -14.56 -17.52
N LYS A 258 -2.75 -15.20 -16.64
CA LYS A 258 -3.11 -16.62 -16.76
C LYS A 258 -4.21 -16.81 -17.82
N GLU A 259 -4.21 -17.95 -18.50
CA GLU A 259 -5.36 -18.34 -19.33
C GLU A 259 -6.57 -18.59 -18.42
N ILE A 260 -7.70 -17.97 -18.78
CA ILE A 260 -8.97 -18.31 -18.14
C ILE A 260 -9.46 -19.55 -18.87
N PRO A 261 -9.57 -20.73 -18.23
CA PRO A 261 -10.07 -21.94 -18.88
C PRO A 261 -11.43 -21.66 -19.50
N THR A 262 -11.55 -21.87 -20.80
CA THR A 262 -12.83 -21.78 -21.48
C THR A 262 -13.74 -22.89 -21.00
N SER A 263 -15.07 -22.65 -20.98
CA SER A 263 -16.05 -23.60 -20.45
C SER A 263 -16.03 -24.99 -21.12
N LYS A 264 -15.33 -25.13 -22.25
CA LYS A 264 -15.12 -26.40 -22.96
C LYS A 264 -14.05 -27.30 -22.34
N GLU A 265 -13.15 -26.75 -21.51
CA GLU A 265 -12.09 -27.51 -20.82
C GLU A 265 -12.50 -28.02 -19.43
N LYS A 266 -13.70 -27.75 -19.00
CA LYS A 266 -14.26 -28.28 -17.75
C LYS A 266 -14.81 -29.69 -17.94
N THR A 267 -13.96 -30.60 -18.42
CA THR A 267 -14.24 -32.05 -18.35
C THR A 267 -14.19 -32.48 -16.89
N PRO A 268 -15.03 -33.45 -16.44
CA PRO A 268 -15.09 -33.90 -15.04
C PRO A 268 -13.75 -34.35 -14.47
N GLU A 269 -12.84 -34.80 -15.31
CA GLU A 269 -11.50 -35.28 -14.97
C GLU A 269 -10.52 -34.17 -14.52
N ASN A 270 -10.77 -32.91 -14.90
CA ASN A 270 -9.94 -31.76 -14.48
C ASN A 270 -10.46 -31.06 -13.21
N ARG A 271 -11.64 -31.43 -12.71
CA ARG A 271 -12.19 -30.85 -11.47
C ARG A 271 -11.39 -31.27 -10.23
N SER A 272 -10.97 -32.55 -10.18
CA SER A 272 -10.21 -33.07 -9.04
C SER A 272 -8.81 -32.47 -8.90
N ARG A 273 -8.18 -32.03 -9.99
CA ARG A 273 -6.83 -31.40 -9.96
C ARG A 273 -6.82 -29.94 -9.54
N ILE A 274 -7.97 -29.25 -9.58
CA ILE A 274 -8.08 -27.82 -9.24
C ILE A 274 -8.46 -27.64 -7.77
N GLU A 275 -9.08 -28.67 -7.16
CA GLU A 275 -9.47 -28.65 -5.74
C GLU A 275 -8.31 -29.06 -4.80
N ASP A 276 -7.24 -29.67 -5.33
CA ASP A 276 -6.05 -30.12 -4.59
C ASP A 276 -4.83 -29.17 -4.66
N ASN A 277 -4.95 -27.96 -5.23
CA ASN A 277 -3.94 -26.91 -5.27
C ASN A 277 -4.48 -25.57 -4.69
#